data_d7463ae36d4287491285515aeb9d2c3a
#
_entry.id   d7463ae36d4287491285515aeb9d2c3a
#
_cell.length_a   1.000
_cell.length_b   1.000
_cell.length_c   1.000
_cell.angle_alpha   90.00
_cell.angle_beta   90.00
_cell.angle_gamma   90.00
#
_symmetry.space_group_name_H-M   'P 1'
#
loop_
_entity.id
_entity.type
_entity.pdbx_description
1 polymer ?
#
loop_
_entity_poly.entity_id
_entity_poly.type
_entity_poly.pdbx_seq_one_letter_code
_entity_poly.pdbx_strand_id
1 'polypeptide(L)'
;LPADCTYNRLYILAAAASDKDVKGIFRVGKYVQEVIVPSYTGFIGQWGHTGHTEGYLKDAEVAYVGTHRHSGEGDQPYEFTYMFKFAIDLPEKATEVVLPDNKDIVIFAATLTDVAATSVCPASELFRTANKCNRYQTESSTERVNILKQDMVMGYSSYVNEKEKPAFMVDGDENTKWCAIAEMPHYVDFDLGGERSINGWKLLNAAGENHS
;
A
#
# COMPACT_ATOMS: atom_id res chain seq x y z
N LEU A 1 5.05 -25.22 -12.86
CA LEU A 1 4.13 -25.50 -11.73
C LEU A 1 4.46 -26.87 -11.13
N PRO A 2 4.11 -27.17 -9.87
CA PRO A 2 4.24 -28.50 -9.28
C PRO A 2 3.50 -29.55 -10.12
N ALA A 3 4.03 -30.78 -10.18
CA ALA A 3 3.47 -31.86 -11.02
C ALA A 3 2.05 -32.27 -10.61
N ASP A 4 1.70 -32.05 -9.35
CA ASP A 4 0.41 -32.34 -8.74
C ASP A 4 -0.38 -31.06 -8.42
N CYS A 5 -0.19 -30.02 -9.24
CA CYS A 5 -0.78 -28.70 -9.02
C CYS A 5 -2.31 -28.78 -8.96
N THR A 6 -2.84 -28.59 -7.77
CA THR A 6 -4.29 -28.48 -7.50
C THR A 6 -4.75 -27.03 -7.38
N TYR A 7 -3.81 -26.08 -7.46
CA TYR A 7 -4.08 -24.66 -7.38
C TYR A 7 -4.85 -24.18 -8.61
N ASN A 8 -5.78 -23.26 -8.37
CA ASN A 8 -6.63 -22.70 -9.42
C ASN A 8 -6.26 -21.25 -9.78
N ARG A 9 -5.30 -20.67 -9.06
CA ARG A 9 -4.92 -19.27 -9.24
C ARG A 9 -3.46 -19.00 -8.89
N LEU A 10 -2.85 -18.11 -9.69
CA LEU A 10 -1.55 -17.53 -9.44
C LEU A 10 -1.73 -16.05 -9.16
N TYR A 11 -1.42 -15.60 -7.95
CA TYR A 11 -1.31 -14.18 -7.63
C TYR A 11 0.08 -13.67 -7.93
N ILE A 12 0.14 -12.51 -8.54
CA ILE A 12 1.38 -11.83 -8.94
C ILE A 12 1.39 -10.44 -8.35
N LEU A 13 2.51 -10.06 -7.76
CA LEU A 13 2.84 -8.67 -7.46
C LEU A 13 3.74 -8.16 -8.57
N ALA A 14 3.30 -7.13 -9.28
CA ALA A 14 4.06 -6.55 -10.38
C ALA A 14 3.83 -5.04 -10.49
N ALA A 15 4.74 -4.38 -11.19
CA ALA A 15 4.59 -3.00 -11.62
C ALA A 15 5.37 -2.78 -12.93
N ALA A 16 5.01 -1.76 -13.68
CA ALA A 16 5.77 -1.38 -14.87
C ALA A 16 6.90 -0.41 -14.49
N ALA A 17 8.14 -0.76 -14.88
CA ALA A 17 9.32 0.11 -14.81
C ALA A 17 9.34 1.07 -16.01
N SER A 18 8.24 1.76 -16.24
CA SER A 18 7.99 2.63 -17.38
C SER A 18 7.12 3.78 -16.91
N ASP A 19 7.20 4.92 -17.59
CA ASP A 19 6.33 6.08 -17.36
C ASP A 19 4.88 5.85 -17.82
N LYS A 20 4.63 4.73 -18.47
CA LYS A 20 3.32 4.35 -19.00
C LYS A 20 2.92 2.98 -18.50
N ASP A 21 1.62 2.76 -18.48
CA ASP A 21 1.05 1.44 -18.28
C ASP A 21 1.42 0.53 -19.46
N VAL A 22 1.78 -0.71 -19.17
CA VAL A 22 2.21 -1.67 -20.18
C VAL A 22 1.36 -2.92 -20.17
N LYS A 23 1.19 -3.52 -21.34
CA LYS A 23 0.46 -4.75 -21.50
C LYS A 23 1.33 -5.96 -21.15
N GLY A 24 0.84 -6.81 -20.26
CA GLY A 24 1.40 -8.13 -19.94
C GLY A 24 0.51 -9.25 -20.47
N ILE A 25 1.10 -10.23 -21.15
CA ILE A 25 0.39 -11.38 -21.67
C ILE A 25 0.90 -12.63 -20.95
N PHE A 26 0.04 -13.21 -20.12
CA PHE A 26 0.29 -14.49 -19.46
C PHE A 26 -0.33 -15.63 -20.29
N ARG A 27 0.35 -16.77 -20.39
CA ARG A 27 -0.16 -17.93 -21.08
C ARG A 27 -0.12 -19.15 -20.16
N VAL A 28 -1.22 -19.87 -20.12
CA VAL A 28 -1.35 -21.11 -19.35
C VAL A 28 -1.89 -22.19 -20.30
N GLY A 29 -1.01 -22.97 -20.90
CA GLY A 29 -1.37 -23.87 -21.99
C GLY A 29 -1.99 -23.10 -23.17
N LYS A 30 -3.23 -23.40 -23.52
CA LYS A 30 -3.97 -22.70 -24.58
C LYS A 30 -4.66 -21.37 -24.13
N TYR A 31 -4.70 -21.12 -22.83
CA TYR A 31 -5.36 -19.94 -22.29
C TYR A 31 -4.40 -18.76 -22.31
N VAL A 32 -4.93 -17.60 -22.65
CA VAL A 32 -4.19 -16.33 -22.70
C VAL A 32 -4.94 -15.34 -21.84
N GLN A 33 -4.26 -14.78 -20.87
CA GLN A 33 -4.78 -13.70 -20.05
C GLN A 33 -3.93 -12.45 -20.23
N GLU A 34 -4.59 -11.38 -20.63
CA GLU A 34 -3.99 -10.06 -20.78
C GLU A 34 -4.27 -9.23 -19.54
N VAL A 35 -3.24 -8.55 -19.06
CA VAL A 35 -3.36 -7.58 -17.96
C VAL A 35 -2.67 -6.28 -18.35
N ILE A 36 -3.20 -5.18 -17.89
CA ILE A 36 -2.52 -3.89 -17.96
C ILE A 36 -1.78 -3.69 -16.65
N VAL A 37 -0.47 -3.61 -16.73
CA VAL A 37 0.41 -3.39 -15.57
C VAL A 37 0.72 -1.89 -15.51
N PRO A 38 0.21 -1.17 -14.50
CA PRO A 38 0.45 0.26 -14.41
C PRO A 38 1.89 0.60 -14.07
N SER A 39 2.29 1.82 -14.42
CA SER A 39 3.56 2.41 -13.99
C SER A 39 3.73 2.29 -12.48
N TYR A 40 4.94 1.93 -12.04
CA TYR A 40 5.26 1.77 -10.62
C TYR A 40 5.18 3.07 -9.82
N THR A 41 5.11 4.22 -10.46
CA THR A 41 5.11 5.54 -9.84
C THR A 41 4.10 6.47 -10.48
N GLY A 42 3.97 7.65 -9.92
CA GLY A 42 3.18 8.74 -10.46
C GLY A 42 2.02 9.15 -9.57
N PHE A 43 1.31 10.17 -10.03
CA PHE A 43 0.19 10.74 -9.34
C PHE A 43 -1.04 9.84 -9.43
N ILE A 44 -1.76 9.72 -8.34
CA ILE A 44 -3.02 8.95 -8.26
C ILE A 44 -4.26 9.82 -8.10
N GLY A 45 -4.13 11.13 -8.31
CA GLY A 45 -5.24 12.06 -8.39
C GLY A 45 -6.04 12.22 -7.10
N GLN A 46 -5.46 12.00 -5.96
CA GLN A 46 -6.14 12.12 -4.68
C GLN A 46 -6.47 13.59 -4.33
N TRP A 47 -7.38 13.77 -3.37
CA TRP A 47 -7.79 15.06 -2.82
C TRP A 47 -8.42 16.04 -3.83
N GLY A 48 -9.60 15.66 -4.28
CA GLY A 48 -10.40 16.56 -5.09
C GLY A 48 -9.98 16.69 -6.54
N HIS A 49 -9.16 15.78 -7.05
CA HIS A 49 -8.90 15.72 -8.48
C HIS A 49 -10.22 15.56 -9.24
N THR A 50 -10.43 16.39 -10.24
CA THR A 50 -11.69 16.47 -10.99
C THR A 50 -12.16 15.10 -11.49
N GLY A 51 -13.36 14.71 -11.10
CA GLY A 51 -13.97 13.45 -11.49
C GLY A 51 -13.60 12.24 -10.64
N HIS A 52 -12.73 12.40 -9.63
CA HIS A 52 -12.28 11.32 -8.77
C HIS A 52 -12.46 11.70 -7.30
N THR A 53 -13.52 11.23 -6.66
CA THR A 53 -13.79 11.48 -5.24
C THR A 53 -12.76 10.84 -4.33
N GLU A 54 -12.20 9.70 -4.73
CA GLU A 54 -11.17 8.97 -4.02
C GLU A 54 -9.77 9.14 -4.62
N GLY A 55 -9.67 9.87 -5.72
CA GLY A 55 -8.41 10.21 -6.34
C GLY A 55 -7.60 9.06 -6.95
N TYR A 56 -8.21 7.91 -7.15
CA TYR A 56 -7.52 6.74 -7.68
C TYR A 56 -7.65 6.63 -9.20
N LEU A 57 -6.53 6.68 -9.92
CA LEU A 57 -6.47 6.67 -11.39
C LEU A 57 -5.82 5.41 -11.98
N LYS A 58 -5.27 4.51 -11.17
CA LYS A 58 -4.65 3.28 -11.67
C LYS A 58 -5.68 2.19 -11.85
N ASP A 59 -5.71 1.57 -13.03
CA ASP A 59 -6.64 0.48 -13.36
C ASP A 59 -6.06 -0.89 -12.93
N ALA A 60 -5.67 -0.98 -11.67
CA ALA A 60 -5.22 -2.22 -11.06
C ALA A 60 -5.34 -2.14 -9.54
N GLU A 61 -5.45 -3.29 -8.88
CA GLU A 61 -5.51 -3.35 -7.43
C GLU A 61 -4.13 -3.05 -6.82
N VAL A 62 -4.05 -1.99 -6.03
CA VAL A 62 -2.82 -1.62 -5.32
C VAL A 62 -2.61 -2.55 -4.14
N ALA A 63 -1.50 -3.27 -4.14
CA ALA A 63 -1.10 -4.16 -3.05
C ALA A 63 -0.22 -3.46 -2.01
N TYR A 64 0.58 -2.52 -2.44
CA TYR A 64 1.48 -1.75 -1.59
C TYR A 64 1.70 -0.35 -2.14
N VAL A 65 1.82 0.63 -1.25
CA VAL A 65 2.14 2.03 -1.55
C VAL A 65 3.39 2.42 -0.78
N GLY A 66 4.40 2.88 -1.52
CA GLY A 66 5.57 3.56 -0.94
C GLY A 66 5.36 5.07 -0.96
N THR A 67 5.84 5.76 0.06
CA THR A 67 5.62 7.19 0.25
C THR A 67 6.55 8.09 -0.56
N HIS A 68 7.59 7.51 -1.16
CA HIS A 68 8.60 8.25 -1.93
C HIS A 68 9.26 7.34 -2.95
N ARG A 69 9.96 7.96 -3.88
CA ARG A 69 10.82 7.31 -4.85
C ARG A 69 12.28 7.68 -4.60
N HIS A 70 13.18 6.70 -4.70
CA HIS A 70 14.61 6.95 -4.80
C HIS A 70 15.02 7.29 -6.24
N SER A 71 15.89 8.26 -6.39
CA SER A 71 16.55 8.58 -7.65
C SER A 71 18.06 8.73 -7.46
N GLY A 72 18.81 8.88 -8.55
CA GLY A 72 20.24 9.20 -8.46
C GLY A 72 20.55 10.55 -7.78
N GLU A 73 19.55 11.41 -7.63
CA GLU A 73 19.65 12.71 -6.97
C GLU A 73 19.14 12.70 -5.54
N GLY A 74 18.69 11.53 -5.04
CA GLY A 74 18.15 11.32 -3.69
C GLY A 74 16.68 10.97 -3.66
N ASP A 75 16.09 11.05 -2.47
CA ASP A 75 14.68 10.75 -2.24
C ASP A 75 13.79 11.84 -2.82
N GLN A 76 12.75 11.40 -3.50
CA GLN A 76 11.71 12.27 -4.04
C GLN A 76 10.43 12.07 -3.21
N PRO A 77 10.23 12.86 -2.16
CA PRO A 77 9.03 12.76 -1.31
C PRO A 77 7.79 13.11 -2.13
N TYR A 78 6.67 12.45 -1.78
CA TYR A 78 5.38 12.56 -2.47
C TYR A 78 5.34 12.01 -3.91
N GLU A 79 6.44 11.51 -4.45
CA GLU A 79 6.43 10.66 -5.62
C GLU A 79 6.13 9.22 -5.17
N PHE A 80 4.86 8.90 -5.06
CA PHE A 80 4.42 7.60 -4.60
C PHE A 80 4.87 6.49 -5.52
N THR A 81 5.15 5.33 -4.92
CA THR A 81 5.50 4.11 -5.65
C THR A 81 4.51 3.01 -5.33
N TYR A 82 4.27 2.11 -6.29
CA TYR A 82 3.22 1.11 -6.17
C TYR A 82 3.71 -0.28 -6.54
N MET A 83 3.15 -1.29 -5.86
CA MET A 83 3.08 -2.65 -6.37
C MET A 83 1.62 -3.02 -6.55
N PHE A 84 1.30 -3.63 -7.67
CA PHE A 84 -0.06 -4.02 -8.03
C PHE A 84 -0.22 -5.52 -7.91
N LYS A 85 -1.43 -5.95 -7.52
CA LYS A 85 -1.80 -7.36 -7.46
C LYS A 85 -2.61 -7.73 -8.69
N PHE A 86 -2.21 -8.84 -9.31
CA PHE A 86 -2.93 -9.48 -10.40
C PHE A 86 -3.27 -10.92 -10.04
N ALA A 87 -4.39 -11.40 -10.54
CA ALA A 87 -4.80 -12.79 -10.41
C ALA A 87 -4.81 -13.43 -11.81
N ILE A 88 -4.05 -14.49 -11.99
CA ILE A 88 -4.01 -15.29 -13.21
C ILE A 88 -4.71 -16.61 -12.92
N ASP A 89 -5.80 -16.86 -13.63
CA ASP A 89 -6.55 -18.11 -13.47
C ASP A 89 -5.79 -19.29 -14.06
N LEU A 90 -5.73 -20.36 -13.29
CA LEU A 90 -5.09 -21.59 -13.68
C LEU A 90 -6.17 -22.63 -14.02
N PRO A 91 -6.23 -23.13 -15.25
CA PRO A 91 -7.10 -24.25 -15.59
C PRO A 91 -6.64 -25.52 -14.87
N GLU A 92 -7.54 -26.48 -14.72
CA GLU A 92 -7.20 -27.78 -14.17
C GLU A 92 -6.01 -28.41 -14.92
N LYS A 93 -5.10 -29.00 -14.15
CA LYS A 93 -3.88 -29.66 -14.67
C LYS A 93 -2.93 -28.71 -15.42
N ALA A 94 -2.94 -27.43 -15.08
CA ALA A 94 -1.93 -26.52 -15.58
C ALA A 94 -0.53 -26.98 -15.14
N THR A 95 0.38 -27.13 -16.09
CA THR A 95 1.77 -27.55 -15.82
C THR A 95 2.76 -26.40 -15.86
N GLU A 96 2.41 -25.33 -16.54
CA GLU A 96 3.28 -24.16 -16.70
C GLU A 96 2.48 -22.86 -16.81
N VAL A 97 3.11 -21.78 -16.43
CA VAL A 97 2.68 -20.42 -16.73
C VAL A 97 3.82 -19.73 -17.44
N VAL A 98 3.56 -19.24 -18.64
CA VAL A 98 4.49 -18.41 -19.39
C VAL A 98 4.25 -16.96 -19.00
N LEU A 99 5.27 -16.31 -18.45
CA LEU A 99 5.25 -14.92 -18.03
C LEU A 99 5.34 -13.99 -19.24
N PRO A 100 4.91 -12.72 -19.12
CA PRO A 100 5.04 -11.74 -20.19
C PRO A 100 6.48 -11.55 -20.64
N ASP A 101 6.72 -11.60 -21.94
CA ASP A 101 7.99 -11.19 -22.54
C ASP A 101 7.96 -9.66 -22.76
N ASN A 102 8.05 -8.93 -21.66
CA ASN A 102 8.09 -7.48 -21.67
C ASN A 102 9.06 -7.00 -20.58
N LYS A 103 10.19 -6.44 -21.02
CA LYS A 103 11.27 -5.97 -20.13
C LYS A 103 10.86 -4.87 -19.15
N ASP A 104 9.79 -4.16 -19.44
CA ASP A 104 9.27 -3.10 -18.59
C ASP A 104 8.35 -3.62 -17.50
N ILE A 105 8.02 -4.91 -17.47
CA ILE A 105 7.25 -5.53 -16.38
C ILE A 105 8.20 -6.15 -15.37
N VAL A 106 8.15 -5.64 -14.14
CA VAL A 106 8.87 -6.22 -12.99
C VAL A 106 7.91 -7.02 -12.15
N ILE A 107 8.19 -8.31 -11.99
CA ILE A 107 7.45 -9.21 -11.11
C ILE A 107 8.22 -9.34 -9.80
N PHE A 108 7.64 -8.91 -8.69
CA PHE A 108 8.25 -8.95 -7.37
C PHE A 108 8.01 -10.26 -6.64
N ALA A 109 6.82 -10.83 -6.83
CA ALA A 109 6.43 -12.09 -6.19
C ALA A 109 5.34 -12.81 -6.99
N ALA A 110 5.27 -14.12 -6.81
CA ALA A 110 4.23 -14.98 -7.37
C ALA A 110 3.84 -16.04 -6.32
N THR A 111 2.53 -16.25 -6.13
CA THR A 111 2.01 -17.19 -5.15
C THR A 111 0.88 -18.02 -5.74
N LEU A 112 1.02 -19.34 -5.69
CA LEU A 112 -0.02 -20.29 -6.06
C LEU A 112 -1.02 -20.45 -4.92
N THR A 113 -2.30 -20.51 -5.25
CA THR A 113 -3.37 -20.70 -4.26
C THR A 113 -4.63 -21.31 -4.86
N ASP A 114 -5.40 -21.94 -4.03
CA ASP A 114 -6.78 -22.36 -4.24
C ASP A 114 -7.80 -21.46 -3.52
N VAL A 115 -7.31 -20.45 -2.82
CA VAL A 115 -8.12 -19.52 -2.03
C VAL A 115 -8.86 -18.53 -2.94
N ALA A 116 -10.12 -18.27 -2.63
CA ALA A 116 -10.93 -17.31 -3.37
C ALA A 116 -10.31 -15.89 -3.36
N ALA A 117 -10.47 -15.15 -4.46
CA ALA A 117 -9.89 -13.81 -4.62
C ALA A 117 -10.29 -12.82 -3.50
N THR A 118 -11.48 -12.99 -2.95
CA THR A 118 -12.02 -12.15 -1.86
C THR A 118 -11.32 -12.33 -0.51
N SER A 119 -10.54 -13.41 -0.35
CA SER A 119 -9.76 -13.67 0.88
C SER A 119 -8.33 -13.16 0.81
N VAL A 120 -7.91 -12.62 -0.34
CA VAL A 120 -6.57 -12.06 -0.55
C VAL A 120 -6.65 -10.54 -0.54
N CYS A 121 -6.02 -9.92 0.45
CA CYS A 121 -6.09 -8.49 0.68
C CYS A 121 -4.75 -7.80 0.42
N PRO A 122 -4.73 -6.53 -0.04
CA PRO A 122 -3.51 -5.75 -0.16
C PRO A 122 -2.80 -5.59 1.19
N ALA A 123 -1.48 -5.53 1.20
CA ALA A 123 -0.70 -5.27 2.41
C ALA A 123 -0.86 -3.82 2.88
N SER A 124 -1.12 -2.91 1.93
CA SER A 124 -1.38 -1.50 2.18
C SER A 124 -2.64 -1.10 1.43
N GLU A 125 -3.58 -0.49 2.12
CA GLU A 125 -4.79 0.04 1.48
C GLU A 125 -4.60 1.50 1.17
N LEU A 126 -4.89 1.86 -0.08
CA LEU A 126 -4.85 3.25 -0.50
C LEU A 126 -6.04 4.02 0.06
N PHE A 127 -7.19 3.35 0.15
CA PHE A 127 -8.43 3.93 0.69
C PHE A 127 -9.03 3.01 1.74
N ARG A 128 -9.64 3.59 2.76
CA ARG A 128 -10.49 2.86 3.70
C ARG A 128 -11.77 2.44 2.99
N THR A 129 -11.74 1.35 2.27
CA THR A 129 -12.99 0.68 1.87
C THR A 129 -13.51 -0.09 3.06
N ALA A 130 -14.49 0.48 3.75
CA ALA A 130 -15.21 -0.24 4.79
C ALA A 130 -15.63 -1.62 4.24
N ASN A 131 -15.21 -2.68 4.92
CA ASN A 131 -15.66 -4.06 4.75
C ASN A 131 -15.07 -4.91 3.61
N LYS A 132 -14.02 -4.54 2.89
CA LYS A 132 -13.50 -5.43 1.83
C LYS A 132 -12.44 -6.43 2.28
N CYS A 133 -11.79 -6.21 3.39
CA CYS A 133 -10.80 -7.16 3.92
C CYS A 133 -10.79 -7.17 5.43
N ASN A 134 -11.32 -8.23 6.03
CA ASN A 134 -11.08 -8.55 7.44
C ASN A 134 -9.64 -9.03 7.63
N ARG A 135 -8.68 -8.12 7.52
CA ARG A 135 -7.25 -8.45 7.53
C ARG A 135 -6.77 -9.11 8.82
N TYR A 136 -7.49 -8.92 9.90
CA TYR A 136 -7.09 -9.37 11.23
C TYR A 136 -8.31 -9.75 12.08
N GLN A 137 -9.16 -10.63 11.57
CA GLN A 137 -9.91 -11.47 12.45
C GLN A 137 -9.08 -12.73 12.79
N THR A 138 -7.87 -12.54 13.25
CA THR A 138 -7.38 -13.38 14.30
C THR A 138 -8.17 -12.91 15.51
N GLU A 139 -9.03 -13.76 16.01
CA GLU A 139 -9.64 -13.66 17.31
C GLU A 139 -8.56 -13.73 18.41
N SER A 140 -7.70 -12.75 18.44
CA SER A 140 -6.96 -12.37 19.61
C SER A 140 -7.79 -11.28 20.26
N SER A 141 -8.58 -11.68 21.20
CA SER A 141 -9.35 -10.83 22.11
C SER A 141 -8.47 -9.98 23.04
N THR A 142 -7.30 -9.63 22.63
CA THR A 142 -6.48 -8.61 23.28
C THR A 142 -6.91 -7.28 22.73
N GLU A 143 -7.72 -6.60 23.52
CA GLU A 143 -8.05 -5.19 23.32
C GLU A 143 -6.75 -4.43 23.04
N ARG A 144 -6.64 -3.84 21.84
CA ARG A 144 -5.46 -3.05 21.46
C ARG A 144 -5.57 -1.72 22.17
N VAL A 145 -4.75 -1.51 23.16
CA VAL A 145 -4.69 -0.25 23.90
C VAL A 145 -3.68 0.66 23.22
N ASN A 146 -4.13 1.86 22.83
CA ASN A 146 -3.20 2.91 22.42
C ASN A 146 -2.44 3.38 23.65
N ILE A 147 -1.12 3.17 23.65
CA ILE A 147 -0.24 3.54 24.77
C ILE A 147 0.30 4.97 24.65
N LEU A 148 0.23 5.57 23.45
CA LEU A 148 0.77 6.91 23.19
C LEU A 148 -0.16 8.00 23.74
N LYS A 149 0.45 9.02 24.35
CA LYS A 149 -0.22 10.21 24.88
C LYS A 149 0.55 11.46 24.51
N GLN A 150 -0.12 12.61 24.57
CA GLN A 150 0.46 13.90 24.21
C GLN A 150 1.70 14.27 25.04
N ASP A 151 1.72 13.93 26.31
CA ASP A 151 2.82 14.18 27.24
C ASP A 151 4.06 13.30 27.00
N MET A 152 3.93 12.29 26.16
CA MET A 152 5.04 11.41 25.74
C MET A 152 5.83 11.96 24.55
N VAL A 153 5.38 13.02 23.90
CA VAL A 153 6.11 13.65 22.77
C VAL A 153 7.32 14.40 23.32
N MET A 154 8.52 13.91 23.05
CA MET A 154 9.78 14.48 23.57
C MET A 154 10.59 15.22 22.52
N GLY A 155 10.51 14.81 21.26
CA GLY A 155 11.22 15.41 20.15
C GLY A 155 10.44 15.36 18.86
N TYR A 156 10.68 16.31 17.98
CA TYR A 156 10.07 16.36 16.67
C TYR A 156 10.87 17.26 15.71
N SER A 157 10.71 17.02 14.42
CA SER A 157 11.41 17.80 13.39
C SER A 157 10.87 19.24 13.28
N SER A 158 9.57 19.38 13.06
CA SER A 158 8.92 20.68 12.82
C SER A 158 7.39 20.58 12.93
N TYR A 159 6.71 21.71 12.89
CA TYR A 159 5.27 21.83 12.66
C TYR A 159 4.94 23.17 11.99
N VAL A 160 3.88 23.20 11.21
CA VAL A 160 3.48 24.38 10.42
C VAL A 160 2.95 25.48 11.30
N ASN A 161 2.11 25.16 12.30
CA ASN A 161 1.50 26.12 13.21
C ASN A 161 1.04 25.47 14.53
N GLU A 162 0.64 26.27 15.48
CA GLU A 162 0.24 25.86 16.84
C GLU A 162 -0.94 24.87 16.90
N LYS A 163 -1.76 24.82 15.85
CA LYS A 163 -2.92 23.90 15.76
C LYS A 163 -2.55 22.55 15.11
N GLU A 164 -1.32 22.41 14.65
CA GLU A 164 -0.84 21.23 13.92
C GLU A 164 0.45 20.68 14.53
N LYS A 165 0.57 20.74 15.86
CA LYS A 165 1.71 20.22 16.62
C LYS A 165 1.74 18.69 16.64
N PRO A 166 2.93 18.09 16.81
CA PRO A 166 3.09 16.64 16.95
C PRO A 166 2.22 15.99 18.03
N ALA A 167 1.94 16.70 19.13
CA ALA A 167 1.09 16.20 20.21
C ALA A 167 -0.34 15.85 19.74
N PHE A 168 -0.81 16.48 18.68
CA PHE A 168 -2.13 16.18 18.09
C PHE A 168 -2.19 14.88 17.29
N MET A 169 -1.06 14.19 17.09
CA MET A 169 -1.07 12.83 16.52
C MET A 169 -1.64 11.80 17.49
N VAL A 170 -1.64 12.11 18.78
CA VAL A 170 -1.92 11.15 19.86
C VAL A 170 -2.89 11.67 20.91
N ASP A 171 -3.68 12.69 20.58
CA ASP A 171 -4.69 13.29 21.46
C ASP A 171 -6.03 12.53 21.47
N GLY A 172 -6.20 11.59 20.54
CA GLY A 172 -7.42 10.79 20.39
C GLY A 172 -8.53 11.47 19.57
N ASP A 173 -8.30 12.66 19.02
CA ASP A 173 -9.24 13.37 18.16
C ASP A 173 -8.84 13.19 16.69
N GLU A 174 -9.69 12.54 15.90
CA GLU A 174 -9.46 12.31 14.47
C GLU A 174 -9.56 13.58 13.61
N ASN A 175 -10.01 14.70 14.18
CA ASN A 175 -10.11 16.00 13.50
C ASN A 175 -8.86 16.87 13.68
N THR A 176 -7.98 16.50 14.57
CA THR A 176 -6.68 17.13 14.75
C THR A 176 -5.60 16.39 13.97
N LYS A 177 -4.48 17.06 13.73
CA LYS A 177 -3.37 16.46 12.99
C LYS A 177 -2.03 17.10 13.36
N TRP A 178 -0.97 16.41 13.05
CA TRP A 178 0.35 17.02 12.89
C TRP A 178 0.61 17.30 11.41
N CYS A 179 1.15 18.48 11.14
CA CYS A 179 1.65 18.85 9.82
C CYS A 179 3.04 19.45 9.95
N ALA A 180 4.04 18.82 9.37
CA ALA A 180 5.43 19.28 9.36
C ALA A 180 5.66 20.29 8.22
N ILE A 181 6.69 21.13 8.36
CA ILE A 181 7.21 21.98 7.29
C ILE A 181 7.91 21.11 6.25
N ALA A 182 7.89 21.51 4.97
CA ALA A 182 8.25 20.68 3.82
C ALA A 182 9.68 20.09 3.76
N GLU A 183 10.58 20.44 4.68
CA GLU A 183 11.96 19.93 4.70
C GLU A 183 12.07 18.57 5.41
N MET A 184 12.57 17.57 4.73
CA MET A 184 12.82 16.22 5.24
C MET A 184 14.19 16.11 5.96
N PRO A 185 14.39 15.21 6.91
CA PRO A 185 13.45 14.17 7.38
C PRO A 185 12.46 14.66 8.42
N HIS A 186 11.26 14.05 8.45
CA HIS A 186 10.28 14.29 9.48
C HIS A 186 10.30 13.16 10.51
N TYR A 187 10.29 13.54 11.80
CA TYR A 187 10.27 12.58 12.89
C TYR A 187 9.50 13.12 14.10
N VAL A 188 9.01 12.22 14.91
CA VAL A 188 8.48 12.48 16.25
C VAL A 188 9.02 11.39 17.18
N ASP A 189 9.61 11.79 18.29
CA ASP A 189 10.13 10.91 19.33
C ASP A 189 9.15 10.84 20.49
N PHE A 190 8.88 9.63 20.97
CA PHE A 190 8.02 9.39 22.12
C PHE A 190 8.79 8.73 23.25
N ASP A 191 8.72 9.27 24.45
CA ASP A 191 9.16 8.58 25.66
C ASP A 191 8.03 7.72 26.23
N LEU A 192 8.21 6.42 26.22
CA LEU A 192 7.24 5.47 26.75
C LEU A 192 7.32 5.28 28.27
N GLY A 193 8.20 6.03 28.94
CA GLY A 193 8.39 5.97 30.39
C GLY A 193 9.06 4.68 30.88
N GLY A 194 9.72 3.95 30.00
CA GLY A 194 10.44 2.70 30.29
C GLY A 194 10.34 1.69 29.15
N GLU A 195 10.92 0.53 29.38
CA GLU A 195 10.91 -0.56 28.42
C GLU A 195 9.49 -1.11 28.22
N ARG A 196 9.01 -1.13 26.97
CA ARG A 196 7.67 -1.56 26.59
C ARG A 196 7.73 -2.56 25.44
N SER A 197 6.91 -3.59 25.51
CA SER A 197 6.69 -4.48 24.37
C SER A 197 5.58 -3.91 23.50
N ILE A 198 5.90 -3.59 22.24
CA ILE A 198 4.96 -3.06 21.25
C ILE A 198 4.69 -4.16 20.25
N ASN A 199 3.42 -4.53 20.06
CA ASN A 199 2.99 -5.58 19.14
C ASN A 199 2.37 -5.02 17.83
N GLY A 200 2.33 -3.72 17.66
CA GLY A 200 1.86 -3.06 16.46
C GLY A 200 1.81 -1.55 16.57
N TRP A 201 1.65 -0.89 15.44
CA TRP A 201 1.43 0.54 15.34
C TRP A 201 0.36 0.82 14.28
N LYS A 202 -0.28 1.96 14.40
CA LYS A 202 -1.28 2.44 13.43
C LYS A 202 -1.02 3.93 13.20
N LEU A 203 -0.92 4.30 11.95
CA LEU A 203 -0.88 5.70 11.51
C LEU A 203 -2.19 6.01 10.81
N LEU A 204 -2.85 7.09 11.21
CA LEU A 204 -3.98 7.66 10.52
C LEU A 204 -3.48 8.87 9.74
N ASN A 205 -3.51 8.78 8.41
CA ASN A 205 -3.21 9.94 7.58
C ASN A 205 -4.33 10.97 7.73
N ALA A 206 -3.96 12.23 7.79
CA ALA A 206 -4.94 13.30 7.80
C ALA A 206 -5.82 13.23 6.54
N ALA A 207 -7.12 13.33 6.73
CA ALA A 207 -8.09 13.39 5.65
C ALA A 207 -8.60 14.83 5.50
N GLY A 208 -8.67 15.35 4.27
CA GLY A 208 -9.21 16.70 4.02
C GLY A 208 -8.60 17.39 2.80
N GLU A 209 -9.27 18.41 2.32
CA GLU A 209 -8.99 19.09 1.04
C GLU A 209 -7.73 19.99 1.06
N ASN A 210 -7.07 20.16 2.20
CA ASN A 210 -5.99 21.13 2.38
C ASN A 210 -4.66 20.48 2.79
N HIS A 211 -4.22 19.50 2.00
CA HIS A 211 -2.87 18.95 2.14
C HIS A 211 -2.06 19.38 0.92
N SER A 212 -1.52 20.57 0.99
CA SER A 212 -0.46 21.03 0.09
C SER A 212 0.89 20.54 0.59
#